data_406b8cd48affe0a11b616bcee928ba12
#
_entry.id   406b8cd48affe0a11b616bcee928ba12
#
_cell.length_a   1.000
_cell.length_b   1.000
_cell.length_c   1.000
_cell.angle_alpha   90.00
_cell.angle_beta   90.00
_cell.angle_gamma   90.00
#
_symmetry.space_group_name_H-M   'P 1'
#
loop_
_entity.id
_entity.type
_entity.pdbx_description
1 polymer ?
#
loop_
_entity_poly.entity_id
_entity_poly.type
_entity_poly.pdbx_seq_one_letter_code
_entity_poly.pdbx_strand_id
1 'polypeptide(L)'
;MADRKSAGFILSSVLASILALTLAMLLGFGSLAPAFAQTNLSTGAKPEAADAAAPLDYPAWEKFASAADKLIGDPSSSDIRLETLRSEIASWRERFLAAQGTNAARLTTIKSQIDALGPVPADGATEAKDIAARRADLNKQLSVLQAPSIAAVEAYSRADGLIREIDALVRERQTDALLQLWPTPLNPAAWPAAMESVLAATKGLTDELTANWQNEAKRATALDKLPPIVLLLLFSALTILRGRSFVEGVAFRLLERGHSNAREIWAFVASLGQIVVPTLGVLAFSTAAIMSGMLGPLGEVVAGEVVVFGIIVFVARWIGSCNFPRANNVQTHLGMSTAARTKGRFLAQALGLVLGFEVLRKAFLPSSQLTEASNAVLSFPTVVVAGYFLYRLGKLLLRNAKEEAGADDGADTAQTFATRLISLIARASLAVAVIGPFLGAVGYIPAASGLVFPMVASLGLIGLLMTLQNLVGAIYSVIIRSDERGRDALVPVLIGFFLSFASTPFFALIWGARVADLTEVFTKLRDGFQIGATRISPSDYILLAVVFGFWYLVTRLLQGALKATIL
;
A
#
# COMPACT_ATOMS: atom_id res chain seq x y z
N MET A 1 -5.14 31.71 -27.83
CA MET A 1 -5.68 31.61 -26.47
C MET A 1 -6.50 30.33 -26.24
N ALA A 2 -7.09 29.73 -27.27
CA ALA A 2 -7.82 28.46 -27.21
C ALA A 2 -6.91 27.23 -26.98
N ASP A 3 -5.69 27.25 -27.49
CA ASP A 3 -4.70 26.15 -27.38
C ASP A 3 -4.15 25.94 -25.95
N ARG A 4 -4.23 26.95 -25.09
CA ARG A 4 -3.76 26.84 -23.69
C ARG A 4 -4.72 26.09 -22.78
N LYS A 5 -6.04 26.14 -23.06
CA LYS A 5 -7.05 25.44 -22.25
C LYS A 5 -7.12 23.96 -22.59
N SER A 6 -6.93 23.59 -23.86
CA SER A 6 -6.90 22.20 -24.30
C SER A 6 -5.65 21.45 -23.80
N ALA A 7 -4.48 22.09 -23.81
CA ALA A 7 -3.24 21.50 -23.27
C ALA A 7 -3.32 21.28 -21.75
N GLY A 8 -3.92 22.22 -21.00
CA GLY A 8 -4.12 22.07 -19.55
C GLY A 8 -5.10 20.94 -19.17
N PHE A 9 -6.17 20.78 -19.96
CA PHE A 9 -7.17 19.73 -19.74
C PHE A 9 -6.62 18.34 -20.08
N ILE A 10 -5.87 18.21 -21.18
CA ILE A 10 -5.21 16.97 -21.56
C ILE A 10 -4.13 16.60 -20.53
N LEU A 11 -3.37 17.58 -20.04
CA LEU A 11 -2.33 17.35 -19.03
C LEU A 11 -2.93 16.90 -17.69
N SER A 12 -4.05 17.50 -17.26
CA SER A 12 -4.73 17.11 -16.03
C SER A 12 -5.35 15.71 -16.11
N SER A 13 -5.92 15.33 -17.26
CA SER A 13 -6.48 14.00 -17.47
C SER A 13 -5.38 12.92 -17.56
N VAL A 14 -4.26 13.23 -18.20
CA VAL A 14 -3.08 12.33 -18.24
C VAL A 14 -2.46 12.18 -16.84
N LEU A 15 -2.35 13.27 -16.09
CA LEU A 15 -1.82 13.23 -14.71
C LEU A 15 -2.73 12.41 -13.79
N ALA A 16 -4.06 12.60 -13.90
CA ALA A 16 -5.04 11.82 -13.15
C ALA A 16 -5.00 10.32 -13.52
N SER A 17 -4.85 10.00 -14.81
CA SER A 17 -4.74 8.62 -15.28
C SER A 17 -3.42 7.95 -14.84
N ILE A 18 -2.31 8.69 -14.86
CA ILE A 18 -1.01 8.21 -14.36
C ILE A 18 -1.07 8.01 -12.85
N LEU A 19 -1.68 8.93 -12.11
CA LEU A 19 -1.85 8.81 -10.66
C LEU A 19 -2.75 7.62 -10.31
N ALA A 20 -3.84 7.41 -11.02
CA ALA A 20 -4.71 6.25 -10.84
C ALA A 20 -4.01 4.92 -11.17
N LEU A 21 -3.21 4.88 -12.24
CA LEU A 21 -2.45 3.69 -12.62
C LEU A 21 -1.31 3.41 -11.63
N THR A 22 -0.63 4.44 -11.13
CA THR A 22 0.41 4.28 -10.11
C THR A 22 -0.19 3.88 -8.77
N LEU A 23 -1.37 4.40 -8.41
CA LEU A 23 -2.10 3.97 -7.24
C LEU A 23 -2.55 2.51 -7.36
N ALA A 24 -3.02 2.09 -8.52
CA ALA A 24 -3.36 0.70 -8.81
C ALA A 24 -2.12 -0.22 -8.76
N MET A 25 -0.97 0.24 -9.26
CA MET A 25 0.30 -0.47 -9.11
C MET A 25 0.77 -0.56 -7.66
N LEU A 26 0.65 0.52 -6.89
CA LEU A 26 0.98 0.55 -5.46
C LEU A 26 0.06 -0.38 -4.67
N LEU A 27 -1.23 -0.43 -4.98
CA LEU A 27 -2.18 -1.38 -4.40
C LEU A 27 -1.82 -2.84 -4.77
N GLY A 28 -1.31 -3.09 -5.98
CA GLY A 28 -0.76 -4.37 -6.40
C GLY A 28 0.47 -4.81 -5.60
N PHE A 29 1.35 -3.87 -5.19
CA PHE A 29 2.46 -4.16 -4.26
C PHE A 29 1.97 -4.41 -2.83
N GLY A 30 0.86 -3.79 -2.40
CA GLY A 30 0.23 -4.04 -1.10
C GLY A 30 -0.34 -5.46 -0.96
N SER A 31 -0.71 -6.12 -2.07
CA SER A 31 -1.15 -7.53 -2.08
C SER A 31 0.00 -8.53 -1.88
N LEU A 32 1.25 -8.06 -1.86
CA LEU A 32 2.44 -8.85 -1.48
C LEU A 32 2.63 -8.97 0.04
N ALA A 33 1.80 -8.30 0.85
CA ALA A 33 1.66 -8.63 2.25
C ALA A 33 1.27 -10.11 2.38
N PRO A 34 1.83 -10.86 3.36
CA PRO A 34 1.59 -12.29 3.46
C PRO A 34 0.10 -12.57 3.37
N ALA A 35 -0.26 -13.61 2.61
CA ALA A 35 -1.61 -14.00 2.21
C ALA A 35 -2.60 -14.30 3.38
N PHE A 36 -2.67 -13.41 4.34
CA PHE A 36 -3.64 -13.40 5.44
C PHE A 36 -4.85 -12.51 5.17
N ALA A 37 -4.88 -11.83 4.03
CA ALA A 37 -6.01 -11.00 3.60
C ALA A 37 -6.57 -11.48 2.27
N GLN A 38 -7.05 -12.72 2.20
CA GLN A 38 -8.14 -13.01 1.27
C GLN A 38 -9.42 -12.42 1.88
N THR A 39 -9.51 -11.09 1.86
CA THR A 39 -10.81 -10.45 1.92
C THR A 39 -11.51 -10.80 0.61
N ASN A 40 -12.46 -11.70 0.70
CA ASN A 40 -13.57 -11.73 -0.23
C ASN A 40 -14.06 -10.28 -0.36
N LEU A 41 -13.72 -9.63 -1.45
CA LEU A 41 -14.46 -8.52 -1.98
C LEU A 41 -15.83 -9.09 -2.40
N SER A 42 -16.68 -9.35 -1.41
CA SER A 42 -18.10 -9.42 -1.65
C SER A 42 -18.50 -8.07 -2.18
N THR A 43 -18.73 -8.06 -3.48
CA THR A 43 -19.40 -7.02 -4.22
C THR A 43 -20.47 -6.32 -3.38
N GLY A 44 -20.24 -5.01 -3.14
CA GLY A 44 -21.30 -4.03 -3.14
C GLY A 44 -22.44 -4.22 -2.16
N ALA A 45 -22.19 -4.14 -0.89
CA ALA A 45 -23.08 -3.35 -0.05
C ALA A 45 -22.42 -1.95 0.03
N LYS A 46 -22.95 -1.02 -0.77
CA LYS A 46 -22.88 0.40 -0.52
C LYS A 46 -23.15 0.52 0.97
N PRO A 47 -22.28 1.15 1.79
CA PRO A 47 -22.71 1.52 3.12
C PRO A 47 -23.89 2.44 2.85
N GLU A 48 -25.07 1.92 3.02
CA GLU A 48 -26.28 2.67 3.18
C GLU A 48 -25.90 3.69 4.24
N ALA A 49 -26.08 4.95 3.93
CA ALA A 49 -25.87 6.05 4.87
C ALA A 49 -26.75 5.70 6.08
N ALA A 50 -26.23 4.86 6.94
CA ALA A 50 -26.92 4.29 8.07
C ALA A 50 -27.14 5.44 9.04
N ASP A 51 -28.39 5.87 9.08
CA ASP A 51 -29.11 6.31 10.27
C ASP A 51 -28.19 6.86 11.39
N ALA A 52 -27.70 8.06 11.16
CA ALA A 52 -27.11 8.87 12.23
C ALA A 52 -28.16 9.28 13.30
N ALA A 53 -29.36 8.76 13.21
CA ALA A 53 -30.53 9.12 14.04
C ALA A 53 -31.11 7.98 14.88
N ALA A 54 -30.64 6.73 14.76
CA ALA A 54 -31.11 5.67 15.64
C ALA A 54 -30.49 5.81 17.04
N PRO A 55 -31.27 5.77 18.14
CA PRO A 55 -30.72 5.80 19.48
C PRO A 55 -29.76 4.63 19.68
N LEU A 56 -28.58 4.92 20.27
CA LEU A 56 -27.56 3.92 20.56
C LEU A 56 -28.11 2.88 21.54
N ASP A 57 -28.07 1.62 21.13
CA ASP A 57 -28.46 0.49 21.97
C ASP A 57 -27.28 0.05 22.86
N TYR A 58 -27.12 0.67 24.01
CA TYR A 58 -26.09 0.33 24.99
C TYR A 58 -26.21 -1.10 25.53
N PRO A 59 -27.42 -1.66 25.80
CA PRO A 59 -27.58 -3.07 26.13
C PRO A 59 -27.07 -4.03 25.05
N ALA A 60 -27.31 -3.73 23.78
CA ALA A 60 -26.75 -4.54 22.68
C ALA A 60 -25.24 -4.44 22.63
N TRP A 61 -24.68 -3.24 22.83
CA TRP A 61 -23.23 -3.05 22.95
C TRP A 61 -22.61 -3.87 24.07
N GLU A 62 -23.19 -3.86 25.28
CA GLU A 62 -22.68 -4.64 26.41
C GLU A 62 -22.64 -6.13 26.15
N LYS A 63 -23.69 -6.67 25.53
CA LYS A 63 -23.73 -8.09 25.09
C LYS A 63 -22.63 -8.38 24.06
N PHE A 64 -22.48 -7.48 23.08
CA PHE A 64 -21.47 -7.61 22.04
C PHE A 64 -20.05 -7.50 22.62
N ALA A 65 -19.78 -6.53 23.48
CA ALA A 65 -18.49 -6.38 24.14
C ALA A 65 -18.12 -7.58 25.01
N SER A 66 -19.08 -8.12 25.75
CA SER A 66 -18.86 -9.34 26.56
C SER A 66 -18.61 -10.61 25.70
N ALA A 67 -19.22 -10.68 24.51
CA ALA A 67 -18.91 -11.73 23.55
C ALA A 67 -17.52 -11.55 22.93
N ALA A 68 -17.13 -10.29 22.67
CA ALA A 68 -15.80 -9.93 22.20
C ALA A 68 -14.70 -10.31 23.20
N ASP A 69 -14.88 -10.00 24.50
CA ASP A 69 -13.95 -10.39 25.58
C ASP A 69 -13.71 -11.91 25.59
N LYS A 70 -14.77 -12.72 25.40
CA LYS A 70 -14.65 -14.18 25.33
C LYS A 70 -13.88 -14.67 24.10
N LEU A 71 -14.09 -14.03 22.94
CA LEU A 71 -13.38 -14.38 21.70
C LEU A 71 -11.90 -13.99 21.75
N ILE A 72 -11.57 -12.88 22.40
CA ILE A 72 -10.20 -12.44 22.61
C ILE A 72 -9.47 -13.40 23.55
N GLY A 73 -10.15 -13.85 24.62
CA GLY A 73 -9.59 -14.80 25.59
C GLY A 73 -9.51 -16.24 25.07
N ASP A 74 -10.07 -16.57 23.89
CA ASP A 74 -10.01 -17.90 23.29
C ASP A 74 -8.74 -18.07 22.42
N PRO A 75 -7.77 -18.91 22.86
CA PRO A 75 -6.55 -19.18 22.09
C PRO A 75 -6.80 -19.76 20.70
N SER A 76 -7.96 -20.43 20.50
CA SER A 76 -8.33 -21.07 19.23
C SER A 76 -8.94 -20.09 18.20
N SER A 77 -9.22 -18.84 18.59
CA SER A 77 -9.76 -17.84 17.68
C SER A 77 -8.77 -17.50 16.57
N SER A 78 -9.24 -17.56 15.31
CA SER A 78 -8.39 -17.23 14.16
C SER A 78 -8.18 -15.72 14.03
N ASP A 79 -7.03 -15.32 13.47
CA ASP A 79 -6.70 -13.89 13.24
C ASP A 79 -7.72 -13.21 12.33
N ILE A 80 -8.29 -13.92 11.34
CA ILE A 80 -9.35 -13.39 10.46
C ILE A 80 -10.60 -13.03 11.29
N ARG A 81 -10.94 -13.87 12.26
CA ARG A 81 -12.10 -13.63 13.13
C ARG A 81 -11.86 -12.46 14.08
N LEU A 82 -10.65 -12.34 14.60
CA LEU A 82 -10.23 -11.19 15.42
C LEU A 82 -10.25 -9.89 14.61
N GLU A 83 -9.81 -9.90 13.35
CA GLU A 83 -9.85 -8.73 12.48
C GLU A 83 -11.30 -8.31 12.13
N THR A 84 -12.19 -9.28 11.89
CA THR A 84 -13.62 -9.01 11.67
C THR A 84 -14.23 -8.37 12.91
N LEU A 85 -14.00 -8.97 14.07
CA LEU A 85 -14.46 -8.45 15.37
C LEU A 85 -13.93 -7.03 15.62
N ARG A 86 -12.65 -6.79 15.36
CA ARG A 86 -12.04 -5.46 15.45
C ARG A 86 -12.75 -4.42 14.58
N SER A 87 -13.07 -4.79 13.35
CA SER A 87 -13.79 -3.91 12.42
C SER A 87 -15.18 -3.55 12.93
N GLU A 88 -15.91 -4.52 13.49
CA GLU A 88 -17.21 -4.31 14.10
C GLU A 88 -17.12 -3.40 15.33
N ILE A 89 -16.15 -3.64 16.23
CA ILE A 89 -15.90 -2.77 17.40
C ILE A 89 -15.53 -1.35 16.95
N ALA A 90 -14.73 -1.20 15.88
CA ALA A 90 -14.37 0.12 15.34
C ALA A 90 -15.61 0.88 14.86
N SER A 91 -16.60 0.21 14.26
CA SER A 91 -17.86 0.84 13.86
C SER A 91 -18.69 1.32 15.08
N TRP A 92 -18.71 0.55 16.15
CA TRP A 92 -19.32 0.96 17.41
C TRP A 92 -18.62 2.17 18.04
N ARG A 93 -17.29 2.15 18.06
CA ARG A 93 -16.45 3.24 18.56
C ARG A 93 -16.74 4.56 17.84
N GLU A 94 -16.90 4.52 16.49
CA GLU A 94 -17.23 5.70 15.70
C GLU A 94 -18.61 6.27 16.06
N ARG A 95 -19.61 5.42 16.26
CA ARG A 95 -20.95 5.83 16.71
C ARG A 95 -20.91 6.47 18.11
N PHE A 96 -20.15 5.90 19.05
CA PHE A 96 -19.98 6.48 20.38
C PHE A 96 -19.27 7.83 20.32
N LEU A 97 -18.29 7.96 19.45
CA LEU A 97 -17.59 9.23 19.24
C LEU A 97 -18.54 10.33 18.75
N ALA A 98 -19.40 10.02 17.79
CA ALA A 98 -20.41 10.95 17.31
C ALA A 98 -21.42 11.33 18.43
N ALA A 99 -21.78 10.36 19.28
CA ALA A 99 -22.71 10.58 20.38
C ALA A 99 -22.16 11.45 21.51
N GLN A 100 -20.84 11.52 21.71
CA GLN A 100 -20.21 12.40 22.70
C GLN A 100 -20.53 13.88 22.45
N GLY A 101 -20.67 14.28 21.19
CA GLY A 101 -21.03 15.64 20.79
C GLY A 101 -22.54 15.97 20.91
N THR A 102 -23.36 14.96 21.16
CA THR A 102 -24.80 15.15 21.29
C THR A 102 -25.12 16.09 22.47
N ASN A 103 -25.98 17.07 22.24
CA ASN A 103 -26.35 18.09 23.21
C ASN A 103 -25.26 19.11 23.64
N ALA A 104 -24.07 19.12 23.02
CA ALA A 104 -22.98 20.02 23.42
C ALA A 104 -23.41 21.51 23.50
N ALA A 105 -24.14 22.00 22.50
CA ALA A 105 -24.66 23.38 22.49
C ALA A 105 -25.65 23.66 23.64
N ARG A 106 -26.55 22.70 23.92
CA ARG A 106 -27.49 22.78 25.03
C ARG A 106 -26.79 22.77 26.38
N LEU A 107 -25.81 21.91 26.55
CA LEU A 107 -24.98 21.82 27.76
C LEU A 107 -24.23 23.13 28.01
N THR A 108 -23.68 23.76 26.99
CA THR A 108 -23.01 25.07 27.09
C THR A 108 -24.01 26.14 27.52
N THR A 109 -25.21 26.16 26.94
CA THR A 109 -26.27 27.13 27.32
C THR A 109 -26.70 26.99 28.77
N ILE A 110 -26.94 25.74 29.24
CA ILE A 110 -27.35 25.51 30.64
C ILE A 110 -26.20 25.86 31.60
N LYS A 111 -24.95 25.52 31.28
CA LYS A 111 -23.79 25.93 32.08
C LYS A 111 -23.71 27.46 32.20
N SER A 112 -23.85 28.18 31.09
CA SER A 112 -23.87 29.65 31.10
C SER A 112 -25.01 30.21 31.92
N GLN A 113 -26.19 29.57 31.94
CA GLN A 113 -27.32 29.98 32.79
C GLN A 113 -27.03 29.73 34.27
N ILE A 114 -26.35 28.63 34.62
CA ILE A 114 -25.93 28.33 35.99
C ILE A 114 -24.88 29.36 36.44
N ASP A 115 -23.89 29.63 35.58
CA ASP A 115 -22.85 30.63 35.87
C ASP A 115 -23.42 32.04 36.06
N ALA A 116 -24.47 32.39 35.31
CA ALA A 116 -25.18 33.67 35.45
C ALA A 116 -25.93 33.84 36.80
N LEU A 117 -26.22 32.75 37.51
CA LEU A 117 -26.79 32.79 38.87
C LEU A 117 -25.74 33.14 39.95
N GLY A 118 -24.47 33.25 39.54
CA GLY A 118 -23.38 33.56 40.45
C GLY A 118 -22.90 32.37 41.30
N PRO A 119 -21.84 32.54 42.10
CA PRO A 119 -21.29 31.48 42.94
C PRO A 119 -22.29 31.04 44.02
N VAL A 120 -22.18 29.76 44.41
CA VAL A 120 -22.96 29.23 45.53
C VAL A 120 -22.55 30.01 46.79
N PRO A 121 -23.51 30.50 47.61
CA PRO A 121 -23.21 31.21 48.84
C PRO A 121 -22.29 30.38 49.74
N ALA A 122 -21.34 31.06 50.41
CA ALA A 122 -20.47 30.40 51.39
C ALA A 122 -21.27 29.86 52.57
N ASP A 123 -20.74 28.85 53.26
CA ASP A 123 -21.40 28.19 54.39
C ASP A 123 -21.96 29.20 55.42
N GLY A 124 -23.31 29.18 55.59
CA GLY A 124 -24.02 30.07 56.53
C GLY A 124 -24.82 31.20 55.89
N ALA A 125 -24.69 31.45 54.57
CA ALA A 125 -25.53 32.44 53.87
C ALA A 125 -26.72 31.75 53.19
N THR A 126 -27.96 32.25 53.45
CA THR A 126 -29.16 31.71 52.80
C THR A 126 -29.32 32.28 51.39
N GLU A 127 -29.24 31.42 50.39
CA GLU A 127 -29.62 31.80 49.01
C GLU A 127 -31.12 32.12 48.92
N ALA A 128 -31.50 33.11 48.14
CA ALA A 128 -32.90 33.37 47.87
C ALA A 128 -33.59 32.12 47.32
N LYS A 129 -34.76 31.77 47.88
CA LYS A 129 -35.47 30.52 47.55
C LYS A 129 -35.71 30.33 46.06
N ASP A 130 -36.00 31.43 45.35
CA ASP A 130 -36.22 31.38 43.88
C ASP A 130 -34.95 31.07 43.10
N ILE A 131 -33.78 31.58 43.54
CA ILE A 131 -32.48 31.32 42.90
C ILE A 131 -32.04 29.88 43.19
N ALA A 132 -32.22 29.43 44.45
CA ALA A 132 -31.90 28.04 44.83
C ALA A 132 -32.76 27.03 44.06
N ALA A 133 -34.07 27.27 43.91
CA ALA A 133 -34.97 26.43 43.12
C ALA A 133 -34.57 26.41 41.63
N ARG A 134 -34.22 27.58 41.06
CA ARG A 134 -33.78 27.67 39.66
C ARG A 134 -32.47 26.97 39.42
N ARG A 135 -31.51 27.10 40.34
CA ARG A 135 -30.21 26.37 40.28
C ARG A 135 -30.40 24.86 40.33
N ALA A 136 -31.28 24.39 41.25
CA ALA A 136 -31.60 22.96 41.35
C ALA A 136 -32.24 22.43 40.08
N ASP A 137 -33.15 23.14 39.44
CA ASP A 137 -33.78 22.77 38.17
C ASP A 137 -32.76 22.72 37.02
N LEU A 138 -31.92 23.75 36.88
CA LEU A 138 -30.86 23.78 35.87
C LEU A 138 -29.83 22.65 36.06
N ASN A 139 -29.43 22.35 37.30
CA ASN A 139 -28.52 21.23 37.59
C ASN A 139 -29.17 19.87 37.26
N LYS A 140 -30.48 19.71 37.52
CA LYS A 140 -31.23 18.53 37.12
C LYS A 140 -31.28 18.39 35.60
N GLN A 141 -31.54 19.47 34.87
CA GLN A 141 -31.51 19.47 33.40
C GLN A 141 -30.11 19.18 32.88
N LEU A 142 -29.08 19.75 33.50
CA LEU A 142 -27.66 19.47 33.14
C LEU A 142 -27.34 17.99 33.29
N SER A 143 -27.69 17.36 34.42
CA SER A 143 -27.40 15.95 34.67
C SER A 143 -28.10 15.03 33.68
N VAL A 144 -29.38 15.29 33.36
CA VAL A 144 -30.14 14.51 32.37
C VAL A 144 -29.57 14.64 30.95
N LEU A 145 -29.15 15.83 30.54
CA LEU A 145 -28.57 16.07 29.23
C LEU A 145 -27.12 15.57 29.12
N GLN A 146 -26.40 15.47 30.24
CA GLN A 146 -25.00 15.01 30.27
C GLN A 146 -24.90 13.50 30.34
N ALA A 147 -25.88 12.77 30.89
CA ALA A 147 -25.85 11.33 31.05
C ALA A 147 -25.58 10.55 29.74
N PRO A 148 -26.21 10.86 28.58
CA PRO A 148 -25.91 10.17 27.33
C PRO A 148 -24.47 10.38 26.84
N SER A 149 -23.92 11.57 27.04
CA SER A 149 -22.56 11.91 26.68
C SER A 149 -21.54 11.14 27.54
N ILE A 150 -21.79 10.99 28.84
CA ILE A 150 -20.96 10.20 29.76
C ILE A 150 -20.99 8.72 29.37
N ALA A 151 -22.18 8.16 29.12
CA ALA A 151 -22.34 6.80 28.68
C ALA A 151 -21.60 6.54 27.34
N ALA A 152 -21.65 7.51 26.42
CA ALA A 152 -20.93 7.42 25.15
C ALA A 152 -19.40 7.47 25.34
N VAL A 153 -18.88 8.25 26.29
CA VAL A 153 -17.45 8.30 26.62
C VAL A 153 -16.98 6.96 27.21
N GLU A 154 -17.76 6.38 28.12
CA GLU A 154 -17.45 5.08 28.73
C GLU A 154 -17.46 3.96 27.69
N ALA A 155 -18.50 3.88 26.87
CA ALA A 155 -18.60 2.89 25.80
C ALA A 155 -17.48 3.05 24.75
N TYR A 156 -17.12 4.29 24.40
CA TYR A 156 -15.98 4.59 23.55
C TYR A 156 -14.67 4.06 24.14
N SER A 157 -14.42 4.35 25.41
CA SER A 157 -13.20 3.93 26.11
C SER A 157 -13.08 2.40 26.16
N ARG A 158 -14.20 1.70 26.41
CA ARG A 158 -14.23 0.23 26.39
C ARG A 158 -14.00 -0.32 24.99
N ALA A 159 -14.62 0.26 23.95
CA ALA A 159 -14.40 -0.15 22.56
C ALA A 159 -12.93 0.07 22.14
N ASP A 160 -12.34 1.19 22.50
CA ASP A 160 -10.93 1.48 22.23
C ASP A 160 -9.98 0.54 22.99
N GLY A 161 -10.34 0.14 24.21
CA GLY A 161 -9.64 -0.88 24.99
C GLY A 161 -9.60 -2.23 24.28
N LEU A 162 -10.77 -2.73 23.84
CA LEU A 162 -10.89 -3.99 23.11
C LEU A 162 -10.12 -4.00 21.79
N ILE A 163 -10.15 -2.89 21.04
CA ILE A 163 -9.35 -2.74 19.82
C ILE A 163 -7.87 -2.88 20.12
N ARG A 164 -7.36 -2.19 21.16
CA ARG A 164 -5.95 -2.28 21.56
C ARG A 164 -5.54 -3.69 21.98
N GLU A 165 -6.43 -4.41 22.66
CA GLU A 165 -6.17 -5.79 23.10
C GLU A 165 -6.11 -6.74 21.90
N ILE A 166 -7.04 -6.65 20.96
CA ILE A 166 -6.99 -7.40 19.69
C ILE A 166 -5.70 -7.09 18.93
N ASP A 167 -5.36 -5.80 18.80
CA ASP A 167 -4.14 -5.36 18.10
C ASP A 167 -2.86 -5.86 18.77
N ALA A 168 -2.83 -5.95 20.09
CA ALA A 168 -1.71 -6.50 20.83
C ALA A 168 -1.59 -8.02 20.61
N LEU A 169 -2.71 -8.74 20.74
CA LEU A 169 -2.75 -10.20 20.54
C LEU A 169 -2.35 -10.61 19.12
N VAL A 170 -2.86 -9.91 18.11
CA VAL A 170 -2.50 -10.22 16.72
C VAL A 170 -1.01 -9.92 16.46
N ARG A 171 -0.47 -8.81 16.98
CA ARG A 171 0.97 -8.52 16.87
C ARG A 171 1.85 -9.55 17.59
N GLU A 172 1.46 -9.99 18.77
CA GLU A 172 2.15 -11.04 19.50
C GLU A 172 2.21 -12.32 18.68
N ARG A 173 1.06 -12.80 18.17
CA ARG A 173 1.00 -13.98 17.29
C ARG A 173 1.83 -13.83 16.03
N GLN A 174 1.82 -12.65 15.39
CA GLN A 174 2.65 -12.39 14.21
C GLN A 174 4.14 -12.45 14.54
N THR A 175 4.55 -11.90 15.71
CA THR A 175 5.93 -11.94 16.17
C THR A 175 6.36 -13.36 16.46
N ASP A 176 5.54 -14.13 17.16
CA ASP A 176 5.80 -15.53 17.46
C ASP A 176 5.91 -16.38 16.20
N ALA A 177 5.01 -16.15 15.24
CA ALA A 177 5.05 -16.82 13.93
C ALA A 177 6.34 -16.49 13.15
N LEU A 178 6.85 -15.25 13.24
CA LEU A 178 8.11 -14.87 12.60
C LEU A 178 9.32 -15.50 13.28
N LEU A 179 9.29 -15.65 14.61
CA LEU A 179 10.38 -16.20 15.42
C LEU A 179 10.28 -17.72 15.61
N GLN A 180 9.28 -18.35 15.01
CA GLN A 180 9.12 -19.80 15.08
C GLN A 180 10.30 -20.51 14.44
N LEU A 181 10.94 -21.39 15.20
CA LEU A 181 12.04 -22.22 14.72
C LEU A 181 11.49 -23.47 14.06
N TRP A 182 11.64 -23.57 12.76
CA TRP A 182 11.30 -24.75 11.97
C TRP A 182 12.50 -25.68 11.84
N PRO A 183 12.30 -26.96 11.47
CA PRO A 183 13.40 -27.86 11.14
C PRO A 183 14.30 -27.25 10.05
N THR A 184 15.63 -27.32 10.27
CA THR A 184 16.59 -26.74 9.32
C THR A 184 16.43 -27.34 7.93
N PRO A 185 16.33 -26.51 6.87
CA PRO A 185 16.23 -26.99 5.47
C PRO A 185 17.50 -27.68 4.98
N LEU A 186 18.61 -27.54 5.72
CA LEU A 186 19.87 -28.21 5.39
C LEU A 186 19.88 -29.68 5.80
N ASN A 187 18.90 -30.14 6.58
CA ASN A 187 18.78 -31.55 6.94
C ASN A 187 18.26 -32.38 5.75
N PRO A 188 19.07 -33.28 5.16
CA PRO A 188 18.65 -34.07 4.01
C PRO A 188 17.45 -34.99 4.27
N ALA A 189 17.21 -35.35 5.53
CA ALA A 189 16.07 -36.21 5.90
C ALA A 189 14.70 -35.57 5.63
N ALA A 190 14.60 -34.24 5.56
CA ALA A 190 13.38 -33.52 5.25
C ALA A 190 13.09 -33.37 3.74
N TRP A 191 14.09 -33.62 2.89
CA TRP A 191 13.98 -33.42 1.43
C TRP A 191 13.02 -34.39 0.76
N PRO A 192 13.01 -35.71 1.07
CA PRO A 192 12.07 -36.64 0.47
C PRO A 192 10.60 -36.25 0.70
N ALA A 193 10.22 -35.87 1.93
CA ALA A 193 8.88 -35.42 2.26
C ALA A 193 8.47 -34.13 1.52
N ALA A 194 9.42 -33.19 1.36
CA ALA A 194 9.19 -31.98 0.58
C ALA A 194 8.98 -32.29 -0.91
N MET A 195 9.77 -33.20 -1.47
CA MET A 195 9.62 -33.64 -2.86
C MET A 195 8.33 -34.41 -3.07
N GLU A 196 7.94 -35.27 -2.13
CA GLU A 196 6.67 -35.97 -2.17
C GLU A 196 5.48 -35.00 -2.17
N SER A 197 5.54 -33.91 -1.38
CA SER A 197 4.52 -32.86 -1.39
C SER A 197 4.40 -32.17 -2.75
N VAL A 198 5.52 -31.89 -3.43
CA VAL A 198 5.54 -31.32 -4.80
C VAL A 198 4.94 -32.30 -5.79
N LEU A 199 5.32 -33.57 -5.71
CA LEU A 199 4.82 -34.61 -6.60
C LEU A 199 3.32 -34.85 -6.36
N ALA A 200 2.87 -34.83 -5.11
CA ALA A 200 1.46 -34.96 -4.76
C ALA A 200 0.61 -33.80 -5.31
N ALA A 201 1.08 -32.55 -5.17
CA ALA A 201 0.40 -31.39 -5.73
C ALA A 201 0.36 -31.43 -7.27
N THR A 202 1.47 -31.82 -7.90
CA THR A 202 1.55 -31.99 -9.36
C THR A 202 0.59 -33.09 -9.83
N LYS A 203 0.58 -34.23 -9.13
CA LYS A 203 -0.32 -35.33 -9.40
C LYS A 203 -1.77 -34.91 -9.20
N GLY A 204 -2.10 -34.21 -8.10
CA GLY A 204 -3.43 -33.66 -7.87
C GLY A 204 -3.92 -32.79 -9.03
N LEU A 205 -3.07 -31.88 -9.52
CA LEU A 205 -3.40 -31.04 -10.68
C LEU A 205 -3.61 -31.85 -11.96
N THR A 206 -2.76 -32.86 -12.22
CA THR A 206 -2.91 -33.73 -13.40
C THR A 206 -4.15 -34.63 -13.28
N ASP A 207 -4.45 -35.15 -12.11
CA ASP A 207 -5.64 -35.97 -11.85
C ASP A 207 -6.92 -35.15 -12.02
N GLU A 208 -6.95 -33.88 -11.52
CA GLU A 208 -8.06 -32.94 -11.76
C GLU A 208 -8.26 -32.69 -13.26
N LEU A 209 -7.19 -32.41 -14.01
CA LEU A 209 -7.27 -32.17 -15.46
C LEU A 209 -7.77 -33.41 -16.21
N THR A 210 -7.27 -34.60 -15.87
CA THR A 210 -7.68 -35.84 -16.52
C THR A 210 -9.12 -36.23 -16.18
N ALA A 211 -9.54 -36.09 -14.93
CA ALA A 211 -10.91 -36.33 -14.49
C ALA A 211 -11.91 -35.38 -15.17
N ASN A 212 -11.55 -34.08 -15.27
CA ASN A 212 -12.36 -33.08 -15.96
C ASN A 212 -12.44 -33.35 -17.47
N TRP A 213 -11.35 -33.84 -18.11
CA TRP A 213 -11.34 -34.24 -19.50
C TRP A 213 -12.15 -35.49 -19.79
N GLN A 214 -12.19 -36.45 -18.86
CA GLN A 214 -13.01 -37.67 -18.97
C GLN A 214 -14.50 -37.39 -18.75
N ASN A 215 -14.85 -36.29 -18.11
CA ASN A 215 -16.23 -35.88 -17.93
C ASN A 215 -16.80 -35.35 -19.26
N GLU A 216 -17.74 -36.09 -19.85
CA GLU A 216 -18.33 -35.74 -21.15
C GLU A 216 -18.98 -34.38 -21.18
N ALA A 217 -19.69 -33.98 -20.12
CA ALA A 217 -20.33 -32.66 -20.03
C ALA A 217 -19.31 -31.51 -20.01
N LYS A 218 -18.24 -31.65 -19.24
CA LYS A 218 -17.17 -30.64 -19.19
C LYS A 218 -16.41 -30.57 -20.51
N ARG A 219 -16.10 -31.73 -21.10
CA ARG A 219 -15.45 -31.79 -22.41
C ARG A 219 -16.30 -31.17 -23.52
N ALA A 220 -17.59 -31.45 -23.55
CA ALA A 220 -18.51 -30.84 -24.51
C ALA A 220 -18.55 -29.32 -24.35
N THR A 221 -18.62 -28.82 -23.09
CA THR A 221 -18.58 -27.37 -22.79
C THR A 221 -17.26 -26.73 -23.22
N ALA A 222 -16.13 -27.42 -23.03
CA ALA A 222 -14.82 -26.93 -23.46
C ALA A 222 -14.71 -26.86 -24.99
N LEU A 223 -15.22 -27.88 -25.69
CA LEU A 223 -15.23 -27.90 -27.16
C LEU A 223 -16.16 -26.82 -27.74
N ASP A 224 -17.30 -26.56 -27.13
CA ASP A 224 -18.20 -25.47 -27.54
C ASP A 224 -17.54 -24.08 -27.38
N LYS A 225 -16.77 -23.91 -26.30
CA LYS A 225 -16.00 -22.66 -26.03
C LYS A 225 -14.61 -22.62 -26.72
N LEU A 226 -14.29 -23.60 -27.56
CA LEU A 226 -12.98 -23.69 -28.20
C LEU A 226 -12.62 -22.46 -29.06
N PRO A 227 -13.54 -21.86 -29.86
CA PRO A 227 -13.22 -20.68 -30.66
C PRO A 227 -12.74 -19.47 -29.82
N PRO A 228 -13.43 -19.02 -28.74
CA PRO A 228 -12.95 -17.93 -27.91
C PRO A 228 -11.69 -18.29 -27.12
N ILE A 229 -11.51 -19.55 -26.68
CA ILE A 229 -10.29 -20.01 -26.00
C ILE A 229 -9.08 -19.88 -26.92
N VAL A 230 -9.18 -20.36 -28.17
CA VAL A 230 -8.10 -20.26 -29.17
C VAL A 230 -7.79 -18.79 -29.48
N LEU A 231 -8.81 -17.94 -29.62
CA LEU A 231 -8.62 -16.52 -29.85
C LEU A 231 -7.88 -15.83 -28.69
N LEU A 232 -8.24 -16.15 -27.43
CA LEU A 232 -7.56 -15.64 -26.25
C LEU A 232 -6.11 -16.14 -26.16
N LEU A 233 -5.84 -17.41 -26.48
CA LEU A 233 -4.49 -17.96 -26.51
C LEU A 233 -3.61 -17.34 -27.60
N LEU A 234 -4.17 -17.11 -28.80
CA LEU A 234 -3.47 -16.40 -29.88
C LEU A 234 -3.18 -14.95 -29.50
N PHE A 235 -4.16 -14.24 -28.90
CA PHE A 235 -3.96 -12.90 -28.37
C PHE A 235 -2.90 -12.88 -27.29
N SER A 236 -2.93 -13.83 -26.35
CA SER A 236 -1.92 -14.00 -25.31
C SER A 236 -0.53 -14.19 -25.91
N ALA A 237 -0.37 -15.15 -26.82
CA ALA A 237 0.90 -15.42 -27.49
C ALA A 237 1.43 -14.18 -28.24
N LEU A 238 0.55 -13.49 -28.98
CA LEU A 238 0.92 -12.28 -29.71
C LEU A 238 1.40 -11.16 -28.79
N THR A 239 0.68 -10.90 -27.69
CA THR A 239 1.01 -9.81 -26.75
C THR A 239 2.23 -10.11 -25.90
N ILE A 240 2.43 -11.35 -25.46
CA ILE A 240 3.63 -11.75 -24.71
C ILE A 240 4.88 -11.75 -25.59
N LEU A 241 4.80 -12.33 -26.79
CA LEU A 241 5.96 -12.49 -27.66
C LEU A 241 6.32 -11.20 -28.43
N ARG A 242 5.31 -10.46 -28.94
CA ARG A 242 5.51 -9.29 -29.80
C ARG A 242 5.06 -7.97 -29.21
N GLY A 243 4.32 -7.98 -28.11
CA GLY A 243 3.76 -6.76 -27.50
C GLY A 243 4.82 -5.72 -27.19
N ARG A 244 6.00 -6.17 -26.76
CA ARG A 244 7.14 -5.27 -26.49
C ARG A 244 7.64 -4.56 -27.73
N SER A 245 7.94 -5.28 -28.81
CA SER A 245 8.45 -4.68 -30.05
C SER A 245 7.42 -3.78 -30.70
N PHE A 246 6.13 -4.09 -30.55
CA PHE A 246 5.04 -3.24 -30.98
C PHE A 246 5.01 -1.93 -30.20
N VAL A 247 5.06 -1.99 -28.85
CA VAL A 247 5.08 -0.81 -27.97
C VAL A 247 6.32 0.05 -28.20
N GLU A 248 7.51 -0.57 -28.32
CA GLU A 248 8.76 0.14 -28.66
C GLU A 248 8.65 0.84 -30.03
N GLY A 249 8.05 0.17 -31.02
CA GLY A 249 7.82 0.75 -32.34
C GLY A 249 6.80 1.89 -32.36
N VAL A 250 5.74 1.81 -31.57
CA VAL A 250 4.77 2.90 -31.41
C VAL A 250 5.41 4.08 -30.69
N ALA A 251 6.17 3.82 -29.60
CA ALA A 251 6.90 4.84 -28.87
C ALA A 251 7.87 5.60 -29.77
N PHE A 252 8.63 4.87 -30.60
CA PHE A 252 9.58 5.46 -31.53
C PHE A 252 8.90 6.37 -32.57
N ARG A 253 7.78 5.93 -33.17
CA ARG A 253 7.00 6.74 -34.12
C ARG A 253 6.39 7.99 -33.49
N LEU A 254 5.95 7.91 -32.23
CA LEU A 254 5.42 9.07 -31.48
C LEU A 254 6.54 10.06 -31.15
N LEU A 255 7.74 9.56 -30.86
CA LEU A 255 8.92 10.37 -30.57
C LEU A 255 9.44 11.12 -31.79
N GLU A 256 9.29 10.58 -33.00
CA GLU A 256 9.69 11.26 -34.24
C GLU A 256 8.78 12.42 -34.63
N ARG A 257 7.50 12.38 -34.23
CA ARG A 257 6.47 13.38 -34.60
C ARG A 257 6.24 14.48 -33.57
N GLY A 258 6.83 14.41 -32.37
CA GLY A 258 6.56 15.33 -31.26
C GLY A 258 7.57 16.49 -31.16
N HIS A 259 7.13 17.64 -30.62
CA HIS A 259 7.98 18.75 -30.26
C HIS A 259 8.93 18.36 -29.10
N SER A 260 10.16 18.86 -29.11
CA SER A 260 11.28 18.39 -28.27
C SER A 260 10.99 18.27 -26.76
N ASN A 261 10.23 19.21 -26.21
CA ASN A 261 10.03 19.30 -24.75
C ASN A 261 8.98 18.31 -24.18
N ALA A 262 8.05 17.79 -24.98
CA ALA A 262 7.07 16.78 -24.55
C ALA A 262 7.53 15.33 -24.79
N ARG A 263 8.71 15.15 -25.42
CA ARG A 263 9.24 13.85 -25.84
C ARG A 263 9.45 12.89 -24.67
N GLU A 264 9.96 13.38 -23.54
CA GLU A 264 10.21 12.56 -22.34
C GLU A 264 8.92 12.05 -21.73
N ILE A 265 7.85 12.86 -21.70
CA ILE A 265 6.54 12.48 -21.17
C ILE A 265 5.91 11.39 -22.05
N TRP A 266 5.95 11.57 -23.38
CA TRP A 266 5.40 10.58 -24.30
C TRP A 266 6.21 9.28 -24.29
N ALA A 267 7.53 9.36 -24.11
CA ALA A 267 8.39 8.19 -23.91
C ALA A 267 8.01 7.42 -22.64
N PHE A 268 7.72 8.15 -21.56
CA PHE A 268 7.25 7.54 -20.32
C PHE A 268 5.88 6.87 -20.49
N VAL A 269 4.89 7.55 -21.07
CA VAL A 269 3.56 6.98 -21.33
C VAL A 269 3.66 5.74 -22.21
N ALA A 270 4.44 5.80 -23.27
CA ALA A 270 4.69 4.63 -24.12
C ALA A 270 5.38 3.49 -23.36
N SER A 271 6.29 3.82 -22.43
CA SER A 271 6.96 2.80 -21.61
C SER A 271 6.02 2.00 -20.72
N LEU A 272 4.90 2.59 -20.27
CA LEU A 272 3.86 1.87 -19.51
C LEU A 272 3.20 0.76 -20.33
N GLY A 273 3.15 0.89 -21.64
CA GLY A 273 2.70 -0.18 -22.53
C GLY A 273 3.54 -1.47 -22.41
N GLN A 274 4.79 -1.37 -21.92
CA GLN A 274 5.64 -2.53 -21.64
C GLN A 274 5.14 -3.36 -20.44
N ILE A 275 4.28 -2.79 -19.60
CA ILE A 275 3.62 -3.51 -18.49
C ILE A 275 2.23 -3.95 -18.97
N VAL A 276 1.43 -3.00 -19.48
CA VAL A 276 0.01 -3.22 -19.78
C VAL A 276 -0.18 -4.31 -20.83
N VAL A 277 0.56 -4.24 -21.95
CA VAL A 277 0.37 -5.16 -23.07
C VAL A 277 0.70 -6.62 -22.71
N PRO A 278 1.87 -6.93 -22.08
CA PRO A 278 2.14 -8.30 -21.66
C PRO A 278 1.22 -8.78 -20.53
N THR A 279 0.81 -7.89 -19.61
CA THR A 279 -0.16 -8.22 -18.54
C THR A 279 -1.50 -8.65 -19.11
N LEU A 280 -2.03 -7.92 -20.12
CA LEU A 280 -3.23 -8.32 -20.84
C LEU A 280 -3.06 -9.70 -21.52
N GLY A 281 -1.85 -10.00 -21.98
CA GLY A 281 -1.52 -11.32 -22.52
C GLY A 281 -1.62 -12.43 -21.49
N VAL A 282 -1.01 -12.23 -20.31
CA VAL A 282 -1.08 -13.22 -19.23
C VAL A 282 -2.51 -13.33 -18.68
N LEU A 283 -3.25 -12.23 -18.59
CA LEU A 283 -4.66 -12.25 -18.21
C LEU A 283 -5.51 -13.04 -19.20
N ALA A 284 -5.28 -12.84 -20.52
CA ALA A 284 -5.97 -13.61 -21.55
C ALA A 284 -5.64 -15.11 -21.48
N PHE A 285 -4.38 -15.46 -21.17
CA PHE A 285 -3.97 -16.85 -20.93
C PHE A 285 -4.72 -17.46 -19.74
N SER A 286 -4.72 -16.79 -18.60
CA SER A 286 -5.41 -17.23 -17.39
C SER A 286 -6.93 -17.35 -17.62
N THR A 287 -7.54 -16.37 -18.28
CA THR A 287 -8.96 -16.39 -18.64
C THR A 287 -9.28 -17.57 -19.57
N ALA A 288 -8.46 -17.84 -20.57
CA ALA A 288 -8.64 -18.98 -21.46
C ALA A 288 -8.55 -20.31 -20.71
N ALA A 289 -7.60 -20.43 -19.78
CA ALA A 289 -7.44 -21.62 -18.95
C ALA A 289 -8.65 -21.84 -18.04
N ILE A 290 -9.16 -20.81 -17.38
CA ILE A 290 -10.36 -20.90 -16.53
C ILE A 290 -11.63 -21.17 -17.37
N MET A 291 -11.79 -20.48 -18.52
CA MET A 291 -12.93 -20.69 -19.44
C MET A 291 -13.03 -22.09 -19.99
N SER A 292 -11.89 -22.81 -20.07
CA SER A 292 -11.87 -24.20 -20.54
C SER A 292 -12.72 -25.12 -19.63
N GLY A 293 -12.91 -24.75 -18.34
CA GLY A 293 -13.57 -25.59 -17.33
C GLY A 293 -12.79 -26.86 -17.01
N MET A 294 -11.54 -26.98 -17.51
CA MET A 294 -10.67 -28.14 -17.27
C MET A 294 -9.91 -28.04 -15.96
N LEU A 295 -9.71 -26.81 -15.44
CA LEU A 295 -9.04 -26.60 -14.18
C LEU A 295 -9.96 -26.97 -13.01
N GLY A 296 -9.40 -27.63 -11.98
CA GLY A 296 -10.03 -27.78 -10.69
C GLY A 296 -9.72 -26.60 -9.76
N PRO A 297 -10.14 -26.64 -8.49
CA PRO A 297 -9.97 -25.55 -7.55
C PRO A 297 -8.51 -25.09 -7.40
N LEU A 298 -7.55 -26.03 -7.34
CA LEU A 298 -6.12 -25.70 -7.28
C LEU A 298 -5.66 -25.02 -8.57
N GLY A 299 -6.07 -25.56 -9.72
CA GLY A 299 -5.72 -25.00 -11.02
C GLY A 299 -6.25 -23.59 -11.24
N GLU A 300 -7.46 -23.26 -10.77
CA GLU A 300 -8.05 -21.92 -10.85
C GLU A 300 -7.28 -20.91 -10.00
N VAL A 301 -6.91 -21.28 -8.76
CA VAL A 301 -6.07 -20.44 -7.88
C VAL A 301 -4.72 -20.16 -8.54
N VAL A 302 -4.05 -21.20 -9.04
CA VAL A 302 -2.76 -21.06 -9.73
C VAL A 302 -2.88 -20.18 -10.98
N ALA A 303 -3.95 -20.34 -11.78
CA ALA A 303 -4.20 -19.51 -12.96
C ALA A 303 -4.39 -18.03 -12.61
N GLY A 304 -5.04 -17.72 -11.48
CA GLY A 304 -5.14 -16.36 -10.95
C GLY A 304 -3.77 -15.80 -10.56
N GLU A 305 -2.97 -16.56 -9.83
CA GLU A 305 -1.65 -16.13 -9.35
C GLU A 305 -0.60 -16.03 -10.48
N VAL A 306 -0.79 -16.70 -11.61
CA VAL A 306 0.02 -16.49 -12.82
C VAL A 306 -0.12 -15.05 -13.33
N VAL A 307 -1.29 -14.43 -13.19
CA VAL A 307 -1.47 -13.00 -13.55
C VAL A 307 -0.66 -12.11 -12.61
N VAL A 308 -0.71 -12.36 -11.30
CA VAL A 308 0.07 -11.62 -10.30
C VAL A 308 1.57 -11.79 -10.53
N PHE A 309 2.02 -13.02 -10.80
CA PHE A 309 3.40 -13.32 -11.22
C PHE A 309 3.82 -12.47 -12.43
N GLY A 310 2.98 -12.43 -13.47
CA GLY A 310 3.25 -11.65 -14.68
C GLY A 310 3.38 -10.15 -14.37
N ILE A 311 2.46 -9.58 -13.58
CA ILE A 311 2.49 -8.19 -13.16
C ILE A 311 3.82 -7.87 -12.45
N ILE A 312 4.20 -8.69 -11.45
CA ILE A 312 5.44 -8.49 -10.68
C ILE A 312 6.66 -8.47 -11.62
N VAL A 313 6.76 -9.45 -12.52
CA VAL A 313 7.89 -9.58 -13.45
C VAL A 313 7.95 -8.41 -14.43
N PHE A 314 6.82 -8.00 -15.01
CA PHE A 314 6.78 -6.90 -15.97
C PHE A 314 7.03 -5.55 -15.31
N VAL A 315 6.50 -5.32 -14.10
CA VAL A 315 6.75 -4.11 -13.32
C VAL A 315 8.22 -4.04 -12.90
N ALA A 316 8.80 -5.11 -12.37
CA ALA A 316 10.22 -5.14 -11.99
C ALA A 316 11.14 -4.89 -13.20
N ARG A 317 10.82 -5.46 -14.36
CA ARG A 317 11.52 -5.22 -15.61
C ARG A 317 11.40 -3.77 -16.06
N TRP A 318 10.22 -3.20 -16.00
CA TRP A 318 9.97 -1.80 -16.36
C TRP A 318 10.71 -0.85 -15.42
N ILE A 319 10.59 -1.02 -14.10
CA ILE A 319 11.34 -0.25 -13.09
C ILE A 319 12.85 -0.35 -13.37
N GLY A 320 13.36 -1.56 -13.63
CA GLY A 320 14.76 -1.78 -14.00
C GLY A 320 15.16 -1.03 -15.28
N SER A 321 14.27 -0.93 -16.28
CA SER A 321 14.56 -0.21 -17.53
C SER A 321 14.53 1.31 -17.35
N CYS A 322 13.68 1.84 -16.47
CA CYS A 322 13.58 3.27 -16.17
C CYS A 322 14.77 3.76 -15.33
N ASN A 323 15.17 2.99 -14.30
CA ASN A 323 16.26 3.39 -13.41
C ASN A 323 17.66 3.08 -13.98
N PHE A 324 17.78 2.11 -14.89
CA PHE A 324 19.02 1.73 -15.57
C PHE A 324 18.86 1.83 -17.09
N PRO A 325 18.73 3.03 -17.69
CA PRO A 325 18.45 3.22 -19.10
C PRO A 325 19.58 2.72 -20.01
N ARG A 326 19.24 2.36 -21.26
CA ARG A 326 20.19 1.88 -22.26
C ARG A 326 20.97 3.03 -22.93
N ALA A 327 20.32 4.17 -23.10
CA ALA A 327 20.91 5.31 -23.80
C ALA A 327 21.89 6.10 -22.91
N ASN A 328 23.00 6.56 -23.51
CA ASN A 328 24.02 7.34 -22.78
C ASN A 328 23.64 8.82 -22.60
N ASN A 329 22.70 9.32 -23.39
CA ASN A 329 22.23 10.71 -23.41
C ASN A 329 21.06 10.98 -22.46
N VAL A 330 20.60 9.98 -21.69
CA VAL A 330 19.63 10.18 -20.62
C VAL A 330 20.40 10.43 -19.32
N GLN A 331 20.32 11.64 -18.81
CA GLN A 331 20.86 11.98 -17.48
C GLN A 331 20.09 11.15 -16.44
N THR A 332 20.81 10.30 -15.72
CA THR A 332 20.30 9.55 -14.58
C THR A 332 20.93 10.10 -13.32
N HIS A 333 20.18 10.12 -12.22
CA HIS A 333 20.72 10.46 -10.90
C HIS A 333 21.82 9.52 -10.42
N LEU A 334 22.07 8.44 -11.15
CA LEU A 334 23.11 7.45 -10.92
C LEU A 334 24.12 7.58 -12.08
N GLY A 335 25.26 8.19 -11.87
CA GLY A 335 26.37 8.35 -12.85
C GLY A 335 27.02 7.04 -13.31
N MET A 336 26.22 6.00 -13.54
CA MET A 336 26.66 4.62 -13.79
C MET A 336 27.22 4.37 -15.19
N SER A 337 28.29 3.59 -15.27
CA SER A 337 28.80 3.06 -16.54
C SER A 337 27.77 2.19 -17.28
N THR A 338 27.86 2.07 -18.60
CA THR A 338 26.95 1.25 -19.43
C THR A 338 26.92 -0.22 -18.98
N ALA A 339 28.05 -0.77 -18.56
CA ALA A 339 28.15 -2.12 -18.02
C ALA A 339 27.42 -2.27 -16.67
N ALA A 340 27.53 -1.27 -15.79
CA ALA A 340 26.83 -1.25 -14.50
C ALA A 340 25.31 -1.17 -14.70
N ARG A 341 24.84 -0.32 -15.62
CA ARG A 341 23.42 -0.20 -15.98
C ARG A 341 22.85 -1.51 -16.53
N THR A 342 23.59 -2.21 -17.37
CA THR A 342 23.15 -3.53 -17.91
C THR A 342 23.02 -4.57 -16.79
N LYS A 343 23.99 -4.62 -15.86
CA LYS A 343 23.93 -5.48 -14.68
C LYS A 343 22.76 -5.10 -13.77
N GLY A 344 22.54 -3.81 -13.51
CA GLY A 344 21.42 -3.33 -12.68
C GLY A 344 20.05 -3.75 -13.22
N ARG A 345 19.83 -3.62 -14.54
CA ARG A 345 18.59 -4.11 -15.20
C ARG A 345 18.38 -5.60 -15.00
N PHE A 346 19.43 -6.39 -15.25
CA PHE A 346 19.36 -7.84 -15.08
C PHE A 346 19.02 -8.22 -13.64
N LEU A 347 19.68 -7.59 -12.65
CA LEU A 347 19.46 -7.88 -11.25
C LEU A 347 18.04 -7.47 -10.79
N ALA A 348 17.53 -6.33 -11.25
CA ALA A 348 16.15 -5.92 -10.96
C ALA A 348 15.13 -6.92 -11.55
N GLN A 349 15.35 -7.39 -12.78
CA GLN A 349 14.49 -8.40 -13.41
C GLN A 349 14.57 -9.75 -12.68
N ALA A 350 15.76 -10.18 -12.29
CA ALA A 350 15.97 -11.43 -11.56
C ALA A 350 15.29 -11.40 -10.18
N LEU A 351 15.38 -10.28 -9.45
CA LEU A 351 14.69 -10.11 -8.18
C LEU A 351 13.16 -10.13 -8.36
N GLY A 352 12.63 -9.47 -9.39
CA GLY A 352 11.21 -9.54 -9.72
C GLY A 352 10.75 -10.94 -10.07
N LEU A 353 11.57 -11.71 -10.82
CA LEU A 353 11.28 -13.10 -11.16
C LEU A 353 11.22 -13.98 -9.91
N VAL A 354 12.19 -13.84 -8.99
CA VAL A 354 12.23 -14.64 -7.76
C VAL A 354 11.06 -14.28 -6.84
N LEU A 355 10.74 -12.98 -6.72
CA LEU A 355 9.58 -12.52 -5.94
C LEU A 355 8.26 -13.08 -6.50
N GLY A 356 8.08 -12.99 -7.82
CA GLY A 356 6.90 -13.56 -8.49
C GLY A 356 6.84 -15.08 -8.34
N PHE A 357 7.98 -15.78 -8.49
CA PHE A 357 8.03 -17.23 -8.29
C PHE A 357 7.64 -17.64 -6.88
N GLU A 358 8.04 -16.89 -5.85
CA GLU A 358 7.63 -17.17 -4.47
C GLU A 358 6.10 -17.05 -4.28
N VAL A 359 5.46 -16.06 -4.94
CA VAL A 359 4.00 -15.93 -4.95
C VAL A 359 3.35 -17.15 -5.59
N LEU A 360 3.83 -17.54 -6.78
CA LEU A 360 3.30 -18.70 -7.49
C LEU A 360 3.53 -20.02 -6.73
N ARG A 361 4.69 -20.17 -6.07
CA ARG A 361 5.01 -21.33 -5.22
C ARG A 361 4.02 -21.46 -4.07
N LYS A 362 3.71 -20.35 -3.38
CA LYS A 362 2.74 -20.34 -2.26
C LYS A 362 1.33 -20.67 -2.72
N ALA A 363 0.94 -20.30 -3.92
CA ALA A 363 -0.35 -20.65 -4.50
C ALA A 363 -0.44 -22.13 -4.86
N PHE A 364 0.64 -22.67 -5.46
CA PHE A 364 0.69 -24.07 -5.86
C PHE A 364 0.85 -25.03 -4.67
N LEU A 365 1.60 -24.60 -3.64
CA LEU A 365 1.89 -25.37 -2.43
C LEU A 365 1.54 -24.50 -1.19
N PRO A 366 0.24 -24.40 -0.82
CA PRO A 366 -0.16 -23.63 0.35
C PRO A 366 0.48 -24.17 1.62
N SER A 367 0.97 -23.27 2.47
CA SER A 367 1.65 -23.63 3.73
C SER A 367 0.75 -24.45 4.66
N SER A 368 -0.57 -24.29 4.56
CA SER A 368 -1.55 -25.07 5.34
C SER A 368 -1.58 -26.56 4.99
N GLN A 369 -1.08 -26.95 3.81
CA GLN A 369 -1.02 -28.34 3.35
C GLN A 369 0.37 -28.96 3.51
N LEU A 370 1.37 -28.20 3.94
CA LEU A 370 2.75 -28.62 4.11
C LEU A 370 3.11 -28.78 5.58
N THR A 371 3.97 -29.75 5.88
CA THR A 371 4.66 -29.78 7.18
C THR A 371 5.65 -28.61 7.25
N GLU A 372 5.99 -28.14 8.47
CA GLU A 372 6.99 -27.09 8.66
C GLU A 372 8.32 -27.42 7.98
N ALA A 373 8.76 -28.68 8.10
CA ALA A 373 9.98 -29.18 7.48
C ALA A 373 9.94 -29.10 5.95
N SER A 374 8.82 -29.54 5.33
CA SER A 374 8.65 -29.46 3.87
C SER A 374 8.58 -28.02 3.40
N ASN A 375 7.87 -27.14 4.12
CA ASN A 375 7.80 -25.72 3.77
C ASN A 375 9.17 -25.04 3.93
N ALA A 376 9.95 -25.40 4.95
CA ALA A 376 11.32 -24.91 5.12
C ALA A 376 12.22 -25.27 3.93
N VAL A 377 12.22 -26.54 3.51
CA VAL A 377 13.00 -27.01 2.37
C VAL A 377 12.61 -26.32 1.08
N LEU A 378 11.32 -26.10 0.84
CA LEU A 378 10.82 -25.51 -0.42
C LEU A 378 10.99 -23.98 -0.47
N SER A 379 10.95 -23.28 0.69
CA SER A 379 11.12 -21.84 0.75
C SER A 379 12.59 -21.40 0.78
N PHE A 380 13.47 -22.20 1.35
CA PHE A 380 14.88 -21.85 1.52
C PHE A 380 15.61 -21.51 0.22
N PRO A 381 15.48 -22.28 -0.88
CA PRO A 381 16.13 -21.97 -2.15
C PRO A 381 15.72 -20.59 -2.69
N THR A 382 14.45 -20.20 -2.59
CA THR A 382 13.98 -18.91 -3.07
C THR A 382 14.56 -17.75 -2.25
N VAL A 383 14.69 -17.92 -0.93
CA VAL A 383 15.34 -16.96 -0.03
C VAL A 383 16.84 -16.81 -0.37
N VAL A 384 17.55 -17.92 -0.62
CA VAL A 384 18.97 -17.90 -0.97
C VAL A 384 19.20 -17.22 -2.32
N VAL A 385 18.39 -17.54 -3.33
CA VAL A 385 18.50 -16.93 -4.67
C VAL A 385 18.15 -15.45 -4.62
N ALA A 386 17.10 -15.06 -3.90
CA ALA A 386 16.75 -13.65 -3.66
C ALA A 386 17.89 -12.93 -2.93
N GLY A 387 18.44 -13.52 -1.87
CA GLY A 387 19.59 -12.99 -1.12
C GLY A 387 20.82 -12.79 -2.02
N TYR A 388 21.12 -13.74 -2.88
CA TYR A 388 22.24 -13.62 -3.84
C TYR A 388 22.06 -12.43 -4.79
N PHE A 389 20.91 -12.29 -5.41
CA PHE A 389 20.65 -11.17 -6.32
C PHE A 389 20.60 -9.83 -5.58
N LEU A 390 20.04 -9.82 -4.38
CA LEU A 390 20.00 -8.64 -3.49
C LEU A 390 21.42 -8.21 -3.11
N TYR A 391 22.31 -9.16 -2.76
CA TYR A 391 23.71 -8.90 -2.47
C TYR A 391 24.43 -8.27 -3.68
N ARG A 392 24.21 -8.85 -4.86
CA ARG A 392 24.84 -8.36 -6.11
C ARG A 392 24.35 -6.94 -6.45
N LEU A 393 23.06 -6.65 -6.25
CA LEU A 393 22.49 -5.33 -6.48
C LEU A 393 22.99 -4.33 -5.44
N GLY A 394 22.99 -4.68 -4.16
CA GLY A 394 23.51 -3.82 -3.08
C GLY A 394 24.99 -3.48 -3.29
N LYS A 395 25.83 -4.46 -3.69
CA LYS A 395 27.24 -4.23 -4.03
C LYS A 395 27.40 -3.31 -5.23
N LEU A 396 26.55 -3.45 -6.25
CA LEU A 396 26.55 -2.57 -7.43
C LEU A 396 26.22 -1.11 -7.05
N LEU A 397 25.16 -0.91 -6.26
CA LEU A 397 24.74 0.42 -5.79
C LEU A 397 25.78 1.07 -4.88
N LEU A 398 26.35 0.29 -3.93
CA LEU A 398 27.36 0.80 -3.01
C LEU A 398 28.66 1.21 -3.72
N ARG A 399 29.10 0.42 -4.71
CA ARG A 399 30.28 0.73 -5.51
C ARG A 399 30.07 2.04 -6.29
N ASN A 400 28.92 2.19 -6.91
CA ASN A 400 28.58 3.39 -7.67
C ASN A 400 28.52 4.65 -6.78
N ALA A 401 27.84 4.53 -5.61
CA ALA A 401 27.78 5.64 -4.65
C ALA A 401 29.18 6.08 -4.15
N LYS A 402 30.13 5.13 -4.05
CA LYS A 402 31.52 5.46 -3.69
C LYS A 402 32.29 6.10 -4.85
N GLU A 403 32.09 5.66 -6.09
CA GLU A 403 32.69 6.24 -7.28
C GLU A 403 32.24 7.70 -7.49
N GLU A 404 30.93 7.99 -7.25
CA GLU A 404 30.40 9.36 -7.27
C GLU A 404 30.97 10.23 -6.14
N ALA A 405 31.00 9.72 -4.91
CA ALA A 405 31.54 10.47 -3.77
C ALA A 405 33.04 10.77 -3.88
N GLY A 406 33.80 9.99 -4.64
CA GLY A 406 35.24 10.21 -4.87
C GLY A 406 35.56 11.12 -6.07
N ALA A 407 34.58 11.42 -6.92
CA ALA A 407 34.75 12.25 -8.10
C ALA A 407 34.48 13.74 -7.86
N ASP A 408 33.94 14.11 -6.69
CA ASP A 408 33.34 15.43 -6.44
C ASP A 408 33.98 16.15 -5.24
N ASP A 409 35.05 16.92 -5.51
CA ASP A 409 35.68 17.80 -4.52
C ASP A 409 34.93 19.13 -4.29
N GLY A 410 33.70 19.29 -4.84
CA GLY A 410 32.93 20.54 -4.79
C GLY A 410 31.42 20.40 -4.91
N ALA A 411 30.86 19.20 -4.63
CA ALA A 411 29.46 18.90 -4.87
C ALA A 411 28.47 19.68 -4.00
N ASP A 412 27.35 20.05 -4.62
CA ASP A 412 26.15 20.58 -3.96
C ASP A 412 25.67 19.64 -2.84
N THR A 413 25.25 20.22 -1.72
CA THR A 413 24.77 19.49 -0.53
C THR A 413 23.64 18.51 -0.84
N ALA A 414 22.82 18.76 -1.87
CA ALA A 414 21.73 17.89 -2.31
C ALA A 414 22.22 16.59 -2.96
N GLN A 415 23.25 16.65 -3.82
CA GLN A 415 23.88 15.46 -4.42
C GLN A 415 24.53 14.58 -3.34
N THR A 416 25.21 15.20 -2.38
CA THR A 416 25.82 14.50 -1.25
C THR A 416 24.78 13.75 -0.41
N PHE A 417 23.57 14.31 -0.20
CA PHE A 417 22.50 13.66 0.54
C PHE A 417 21.95 12.43 -0.21
N ALA A 418 21.67 12.56 -1.52
CA ALA A 418 21.18 11.45 -2.35
C ALA A 418 22.17 10.27 -2.37
N THR A 419 23.45 10.54 -2.54
CA THR A 419 24.52 9.53 -2.54
C THR A 419 24.64 8.83 -1.18
N ARG A 420 24.50 9.57 -0.08
CA ARG A 420 24.46 8.99 1.28
C ARG A 420 23.25 8.08 1.47
N LEU A 421 22.07 8.50 1.03
CA LEU A 421 20.84 7.71 1.11
C LEU A 421 20.95 6.42 0.31
N ILE A 422 21.44 6.48 -0.93
CA ILE A 422 21.70 5.30 -1.76
C ILE A 422 22.70 4.36 -1.10
N SER A 423 23.77 4.90 -0.50
CA SER A 423 24.75 4.09 0.22
C SER A 423 24.16 3.40 1.45
N LEU A 424 23.25 4.05 2.17
CA LEU A 424 22.54 3.49 3.31
C LEU A 424 21.63 2.33 2.86
N ILE A 425 20.82 2.55 1.82
CA ILE A 425 19.94 1.52 1.24
C ILE A 425 20.76 0.33 0.73
N ALA A 426 21.89 0.60 0.07
CA ALA A 426 22.79 -0.44 -0.40
C ALA A 426 23.38 -1.28 0.75
N ARG A 427 23.80 -0.63 1.85
CA ARG A 427 24.30 -1.34 3.06
C ARG A 427 23.20 -2.16 3.72
N ALA A 428 22.00 -1.60 3.87
CA ALA A 428 20.85 -2.33 4.39
C ALA A 428 20.54 -3.56 3.53
N SER A 429 20.55 -3.40 2.20
CA SER A 429 20.35 -4.51 1.25
C SER A 429 21.42 -5.60 1.41
N LEU A 430 22.70 -5.21 1.60
CA LEU A 430 23.79 -6.17 1.84
C LEU A 430 23.63 -6.90 3.17
N ALA A 431 23.22 -6.21 4.23
CA ALA A 431 22.98 -6.82 5.52
C ALA A 431 21.83 -7.86 5.44
N VAL A 432 20.70 -7.48 4.85
CA VAL A 432 19.54 -8.37 4.65
C VAL A 432 19.89 -9.56 3.76
N ALA A 433 20.69 -9.34 2.72
CA ALA A 433 21.11 -10.38 1.78
C ALA A 433 21.98 -11.48 2.45
N VAL A 434 22.66 -11.17 3.53
CA VAL A 434 23.46 -12.14 4.31
C VAL A 434 22.65 -12.71 5.47
N ILE A 435 21.99 -11.85 6.25
CA ILE A 435 21.24 -12.25 7.45
C ILE A 435 20.05 -13.14 7.06
N GLY A 436 19.32 -12.83 5.98
CA GLY A 436 18.14 -13.59 5.56
C GLY A 436 18.45 -15.06 5.27
N PRO A 437 19.35 -15.38 4.32
CA PRO A 437 19.75 -16.77 4.06
C PRO A 437 20.37 -17.48 5.26
N PHE A 438 21.10 -16.75 6.12
CA PHE A 438 21.65 -17.32 7.36
C PHE A 438 20.53 -17.73 8.33
N LEU A 439 19.55 -16.86 8.59
CA LEU A 439 18.38 -17.18 9.43
C LEU A 439 17.62 -18.38 8.84
N GLY A 440 17.43 -18.40 7.53
CA GLY A 440 16.78 -19.50 6.82
C GLY A 440 17.53 -20.83 6.99
N ALA A 441 18.85 -20.81 6.92
CA ALA A 441 19.69 -21.99 7.09
C ALA A 441 19.61 -22.57 8.52
N VAL A 442 19.47 -21.70 9.53
CA VAL A 442 19.31 -22.11 10.94
C VAL A 442 17.91 -22.72 11.18
N GLY A 443 16.89 -22.32 10.40
CA GLY A 443 15.51 -22.78 10.55
C GLY A 443 14.49 -21.65 10.80
N TYR A 444 14.91 -20.40 10.94
CA TYR A 444 14.01 -19.25 11.05
C TYR A 444 13.49 -18.82 9.66
N ILE A 445 12.81 -19.72 8.96
CA ILE A 445 12.32 -19.51 7.60
C ILE A 445 11.29 -18.37 7.51
N PRO A 446 10.29 -18.24 8.44
CA PRO A 446 9.37 -17.11 8.40
C PRO A 446 10.08 -15.75 8.52
N ALA A 447 11.05 -15.63 9.46
CA ALA A 447 11.85 -14.42 9.61
C ALA A 447 12.72 -14.15 8.39
N ALA A 448 13.36 -15.16 7.83
CA ALA A 448 14.20 -15.05 6.63
C ALA A 448 13.42 -14.52 5.43
N SER A 449 12.24 -15.10 5.17
CA SER A 449 11.34 -14.66 4.09
C SER A 449 10.74 -13.28 4.38
N GLY A 450 10.34 -13.03 5.64
CA GLY A 450 9.80 -11.75 6.11
C GLY A 450 10.83 -10.60 6.10
N LEU A 451 12.12 -10.90 5.97
CA LEU A 451 13.18 -9.90 5.83
C LEU A 451 13.59 -9.69 4.35
N VAL A 452 13.80 -10.78 3.61
CA VAL A 452 14.34 -10.74 2.25
C VAL A 452 13.31 -10.21 1.25
N PHE A 453 12.08 -10.73 1.23
CA PHE A 453 11.08 -10.32 0.25
C PHE A 453 10.56 -8.89 0.45
N PRO A 454 10.29 -8.41 1.67
CA PRO A 454 9.99 -7.00 1.90
C PRO A 454 11.13 -6.07 1.48
N MET A 455 12.39 -6.45 1.68
CA MET A 455 13.51 -5.64 1.19
C MET A 455 13.54 -5.56 -0.34
N VAL A 456 13.27 -6.65 -1.05
CA VAL A 456 13.15 -6.65 -2.52
C VAL A 456 12.00 -5.75 -2.97
N ALA A 457 10.83 -5.86 -2.35
CA ALA A 457 9.66 -5.02 -2.66
C ALA A 457 9.93 -3.53 -2.36
N SER A 458 10.63 -3.23 -1.25
CA SER A 458 11.03 -1.88 -0.88
C SER A 458 11.96 -1.25 -1.91
N LEU A 459 12.94 -2.01 -2.44
CA LEU A 459 13.78 -1.54 -3.55
C LEU A 459 12.96 -1.27 -4.82
N GLY A 460 11.96 -2.10 -5.10
CA GLY A 460 11.00 -1.88 -6.18
C GLY A 460 10.22 -0.57 -6.00
N LEU A 461 9.71 -0.31 -4.79
CA LEU A 461 8.99 0.92 -4.47
C LEU A 461 9.90 2.15 -4.57
N ILE A 462 11.13 2.08 -4.06
CA ILE A 462 12.12 3.16 -4.20
C ILE A 462 12.40 3.44 -5.69
N GLY A 463 12.62 2.39 -6.48
CA GLY A 463 12.81 2.54 -7.93
C GLY A 463 11.60 3.16 -8.63
N LEU A 464 10.38 2.84 -8.21
CA LEU A 464 9.16 3.46 -8.70
C LEU A 464 9.09 4.94 -8.33
N LEU A 465 9.41 5.30 -7.07
CA LEU A 465 9.45 6.69 -6.61
C LEU A 465 10.46 7.53 -7.39
N MET A 466 11.67 7.00 -7.62
CA MET A 466 12.68 7.66 -8.45
C MET A 466 12.17 7.88 -9.90
N THR A 467 11.49 6.89 -10.45
CA THR A 467 10.91 6.98 -11.80
C THR A 467 9.80 8.04 -11.86
N LEU A 468 8.93 8.13 -10.84
CA LEU A 468 7.88 9.16 -10.74
C LEU A 468 8.47 10.55 -10.52
N GLN A 469 9.51 10.68 -9.71
CA GLN A 469 10.18 11.96 -9.49
C GLN A 469 10.83 12.49 -10.78
N ASN A 470 11.45 11.60 -11.57
CA ASN A 470 11.98 11.95 -12.90
C ASN A 470 10.87 12.43 -13.84
N LEU A 471 9.69 11.77 -13.81
CA LEU A 471 8.54 12.19 -14.60
C LEU A 471 8.03 13.58 -14.18
N VAL A 472 7.93 13.84 -12.88
CA VAL A 472 7.52 15.16 -12.35
C VAL A 472 8.48 16.25 -12.84
N GLY A 473 9.80 16.01 -12.78
CA GLY A 473 10.81 16.91 -13.30
C GLY A 473 10.65 17.18 -14.81
N ALA A 474 10.38 16.13 -15.59
CA ALA A 474 10.14 16.25 -17.03
C ALA A 474 8.85 17.05 -17.34
N ILE A 475 7.76 16.82 -16.63
CA ILE A 475 6.51 17.58 -16.78
C ILE A 475 6.74 19.06 -16.46
N TYR A 476 7.44 19.34 -15.37
CA TYR A 476 7.71 20.71 -14.93
C TYR A 476 8.59 21.47 -15.94
N SER A 477 9.62 20.82 -16.52
CA SER A 477 10.48 21.43 -17.55
C SER A 477 9.67 21.80 -18.81
N VAL A 478 8.68 20.98 -19.19
CA VAL A 478 7.76 21.27 -20.31
C VAL A 478 6.88 22.49 -20.02
N ILE A 479 6.36 22.61 -18.78
CA ILE A 479 5.48 23.72 -18.38
C ILE A 479 6.23 25.06 -18.40
N ILE A 480 7.47 25.08 -17.88
CA ILE A 480 8.28 26.32 -17.75
C ILE A 480 9.08 26.63 -19.01
N ARG A 481 9.16 25.70 -19.98
CA ARG A 481 9.95 25.83 -21.21
C ARG A 481 11.45 26.11 -20.96
N SER A 482 12.03 25.58 -19.86
CA SER A 482 13.45 25.68 -19.56
C SER A 482 14.07 24.29 -19.43
N ASP A 483 15.11 23.99 -20.23
CA ASP A 483 15.67 22.64 -20.31
C ASP A 483 16.54 22.24 -19.10
N GLU A 484 17.29 23.15 -18.49
CA GLU A 484 18.24 22.81 -17.42
C GLU A 484 17.81 23.26 -16.02
N ARG A 485 17.16 24.42 -15.90
CA ARG A 485 16.74 24.99 -14.59
C ARG A 485 15.41 24.41 -14.04
N GLY A 486 14.68 23.65 -14.83
CA GLY A 486 13.36 23.15 -14.47
C GLY A 486 13.39 21.97 -13.49
N ARG A 487 14.46 21.15 -13.53
CA ARG A 487 14.54 19.91 -12.71
C ARG A 487 14.96 20.21 -11.25
N ASP A 488 15.78 21.21 -11.04
CA ASP A 488 16.25 21.63 -9.70
C ASP A 488 15.38 22.73 -9.07
N ALA A 489 14.22 23.01 -9.70
CA ALA A 489 13.29 23.98 -9.16
C ALA A 489 12.61 23.46 -7.87
N LEU A 490 12.25 24.39 -6.99
CA LEU A 490 11.61 24.09 -5.71
C LEU A 490 10.36 23.21 -5.84
N VAL A 491 9.57 23.39 -6.91
CA VAL A 491 8.29 22.67 -7.11
C VAL A 491 8.48 21.16 -7.33
N PRO A 492 9.33 20.67 -8.24
CA PRO A 492 9.63 19.24 -8.37
C PRO A 492 10.17 18.62 -7.07
N VAL A 493 11.05 19.34 -6.35
CA VAL A 493 11.59 18.87 -5.07
C VAL A 493 10.49 18.74 -4.03
N LEU A 494 9.57 19.70 -3.92
CA LEU A 494 8.45 19.66 -3.00
C LEU A 494 7.48 18.53 -3.34
N ILE A 495 7.18 18.31 -4.63
CA ILE A 495 6.36 17.18 -5.09
C ILE A 495 7.06 15.85 -4.77
N GLY A 496 8.38 15.77 -4.97
CA GLY A 496 9.15 14.58 -4.61
C GLY A 496 9.11 14.27 -3.11
N PHE A 497 9.19 15.30 -2.26
CA PHE A 497 9.02 15.15 -0.82
C PHE A 497 7.61 14.65 -0.46
N PHE A 498 6.57 15.24 -1.05
CA PHE A 498 5.19 14.80 -0.86
C PHE A 498 4.99 13.35 -1.32
N LEU A 499 5.56 12.98 -2.47
CA LEU A 499 5.49 11.62 -3.00
C LEU A 499 6.18 10.61 -2.07
N SER A 500 7.34 10.99 -1.51
CA SER A 500 8.07 10.16 -0.53
C SER A 500 7.26 9.99 0.75
N PHE A 501 6.63 11.05 1.25
CA PHE A 501 5.76 10.98 2.41
C PHE A 501 4.52 10.11 2.15
N ALA A 502 3.87 10.29 0.99
CA ALA A 502 2.72 9.49 0.56
C ALA A 502 3.05 8.00 0.34
N SER A 503 4.33 7.67 0.15
CA SER A 503 4.78 6.28 0.03
C SER A 503 4.97 5.56 1.38
N THR A 504 5.01 6.27 2.50
CA THR A 504 5.22 5.69 3.84
C THR A 504 4.21 4.60 4.20
N PRO A 505 2.89 4.74 3.96
CA PRO A 505 1.94 3.65 4.20
C PRO A 505 2.25 2.40 3.40
N PHE A 506 2.74 2.53 2.16
CA PHE A 506 3.08 1.38 1.33
C PHE A 506 4.33 0.65 1.85
N PHE A 507 5.34 1.39 2.36
CA PHE A 507 6.45 0.76 3.06
C PHE A 507 5.97 0.01 4.30
N ALA A 508 5.07 0.60 5.09
CA ALA A 508 4.50 -0.07 6.25
C ALA A 508 3.80 -1.39 5.86
N LEU A 509 2.96 -1.38 4.81
CA LEU A 509 2.30 -2.57 4.29
C LEU A 509 3.29 -3.64 3.81
N ILE A 510 4.34 -3.24 3.09
CA ILE A 510 5.40 -4.15 2.62
C ILE A 510 6.09 -4.84 3.80
N TRP A 511 6.29 -4.15 4.92
CA TRP A 511 6.92 -4.69 6.13
C TRP A 511 5.93 -5.32 7.12
N GLY A 512 4.71 -5.60 6.67
CA GLY A 512 3.74 -6.41 7.40
C GLY A 512 2.76 -5.64 8.28
N ALA A 513 2.72 -4.29 8.17
CA ALA A 513 1.64 -3.53 8.81
C ALA A 513 0.30 -3.90 8.17
N ARG A 514 -0.75 -3.96 8.97
CA ARG A 514 -2.11 -4.26 8.51
C ARG A 514 -2.79 -2.99 8.00
N VAL A 515 -3.72 -3.16 7.07
CA VAL A 515 -4.57 -2.03 6.62
C VAL A 515 -5.31 -1.42 7.81
N ALA A 516 -5.71 -2.24 8.79
CA ALA A 516 -6.33 -1.81 10.03
C ALA A 516 -5.45 -0.85 10.84
N ASP A 517 -4.14 -1.11 10.94
CA ASP A 517 -3.19 -0.22 11.64
C ASP A 517 -3.09 1.14 10.93
N LEU A 518 -3.08 1.14 9.59
CA LEU A 518 -3.04 2.37 8.80
C LEU A 518 -4.34 3.18 8.92
N THR A 519 -5.49 2.51 8.88
CA THR A 519 -6.79 3.18 9.08
C THR A 519 -6.90 3.77 10.48
N GLU A 520 -6.38 3.09 11.50
CA GLU A 520 -6.34 3.60 12.87
C GLU A 520 -5.48 4.85 13.00
N VAL A 521 -4.28 4.85 12.40
CA VAL A 521 -3.41 6.04 12.36
C VAL A 521 -4.12 7.20 11.64
N PHE A 522 -4.77 6.91 10.49
CA PHE A 522 -5.51 7.91 9.74
C PHE A 522 -6.71 8.47 10.52
N THR A 523 -7.46 7.60 11.21
CA THR A 523 -8.58 7.99 12.06
C THR A 523 -8.11 8.89 13.21
N LYS A 524 -7.04 8.52 13.90
CA LYS A 524 -6.42 9.35 14.95
C LYS A 524 -5.91 10.69 14.42
N LEU A 525 -5.36 10.71 13.20
CA LEU A 525 -4.90 11.94 12.57
C LEU A 525 -6.07 12.85 12.19
N ARG A 526 -7.17 12.28 11.70
CA ARG A 526 -8.39 13.02 11.35
C ARG A 526 -9.15 13.50 12.58
N ASP A 527 -9.39 12.59 13.51
CA ASP A 527 -10.23 12.83 14.66
C ASP A 527 -9.54 13.63 15.79
N GLY A 528 -8.20 13.67 15.76
CA GLY A 528 -7.37 14.41 16.69
C GLY A 528 -7.14 13.70 18.03
N PHE A 529 -6.23 14.28 18.80
CA PHE A 529 -5.85 13.80 20.13
C PHE A 529 -6.55 14.64 21.19
N GLN A 530 -7.09 14.00 22.21
CA GLN A 530 -7.67 14.67 23.34
C GLN A 530 -6.57 15.02 24.35
N ILE A 531 -6.32 16.31 24.56
CA ILE A 531 -5.38 16.82 25.56
C ILE A 531 -6.19 17.60 26.60
N GLY A 532 -6.49 16.95 27.72
CA GLY A 532 -7.37 17.53 28.75
C GLY A 532 -8.81 17.65 28.24
N ALA A 533 -9.37 18.85 28.36
CA ALA A 533 -10.73 19.17 27.90
C ALA A 533 -10.79 19.59 26.41
N THR A 534 -9.65 19.76 25.76
CA THR A 534 -9.57 20.26 24.38
C THR A 534 -9.14 19.15 23.44
N ARG A 535 -9.86 19.01 22.33
CA ARG A 535 -9.51 18.09 21.25
C ARG A 535 -8.73 18.86 20.19
N ILE A 536 -7.52 18.45 19.92
CA ILE A 536 -6.63 19.04 18.91
C ILE A 536 -6.52 18.06 17.75
N SER A 537 -7.03 18.46 16.60
CA SER A 537 -6.96 17.67 15.37
C SER A 537 -5.83 18.21 14.47
N PRO A 538 -4.91 17.36 13.99
CA PRO A 538 -3.94 17.77 12.99
C PRO A 538 -4.58 18.31 11.70
N SER A 539 -5.82 17.86 11.37
CA SER A 539 -6.59 18.38 10.23
C SER A 539 -6.92 19.88 10.39
N ASP A 540 -7.09 20.39 11.62
CA ASP A 540 -7.36 21.80 11.87
C ASP A 540 -6.14 22.66 11.54
N TYR A 541 -4.93 22.17 11.79
CA TYR A 541 -3.69 22.85 11.41
C TYR A 541 -3.47 22.82 9.89
N ILE A 542 -3.80 21.70 9.22
CA ILE A 542 -3.73 21.61 7.76
C ILE A 542 -4.73 22.60 7.13
N LEU A 543 -5.96 22.66 7.65
CA LEU A 543 -6.96 23.61 7.20
C LEU A 543 -6.47 25.06 7.41
N LEU A 544 -5.91 25.37 8.57
CA LEU A 544 -5.32 26.68 8.86
C LEU A 544 -4.21 27.02 7.86
N ALA A 545 -3.29 26.08 7.57
CA ALA A 545 -2.22 26.27 6.61
C ALA A 545 -2.74 26.49 5.18
N VAL A 546 -3.80 25.76 4.77
CA VAL A 546 -4.46 25.93 3.46
C VAL A 546 -5.15 27.31 3.39
N VAL A 547 -5.88 27.71 4.42
CA VAL A 547 -6.53 29.03 4.49
C VAL A 547 -5.48 30.14 4.45
N PHE A 548 -4.38 30.01 5.20
CA PHE A 548 -3.28 30.97 5.18
C PHE A 548 -2.60 31.05 3.80
N GLY A 549 -2.33 29.90 3.19
CA GLY A 549 -1.77 29.82 1.84
C GLY A 549 -2.68 30.44 0.78
N PHE A 550 -4.00 30.21 0.89
CA PHE A 550 -4.99 30.83 0.02
C PHE A 550 -4.99 32.36 0.16
N TRP A 551 -5.03 32.88 1.38
CA TRP A 551 -4.98 34.33 1.63
C TRP A 551 -3.67 34.95 1.18
N TYR A 552 -2.54 34.27 1.35
CA TYR A 552 -1.25 34.73 0.82
C TYR A 552 -1.28 34.82 -0.71
N LEU A 553 -1.86 33.82 -1.40
CA LEU A 553 -2.00 33.83 -2.86
C LEU A 553 -2.91 34.98 -3.33
N VAL A 554 -4.05 35.18 -2.67
CA VAL A 554 -4.96 36.30 -2.96
C VAL A 554 -4.28 37.65 -2.78
N THR A 555 -3.55 37.84 -1.68
CA THR A 555 -2.80 39.07 -1.42
C THR A 555 -1.73 39.31 -2.50
N ARG A 556 -1.03 38.28 -2.92
CA ARG A 556 0.00 38.37 -3.97
C ARG A 556 -0.60 38.70 -5.34
N LEU A 557 -1.77 38.14 -5.66
CA LEU A 557 -2.52 38.45 -6.89
C LEU A 557 -3.00 39.91 -6.90
N LEU A 558 -3.55 40.39 -5.77
CA LEU A 558 -3.98 41.77 -5.61
C LEU A 558 -2.80 42.75 -5.72
N GLN A 559 -1.64 42.45 -5.12
CA GLN A 559 -0.43 43.25 -5.26
C GLN A 559 0.06 43.29 -6.71
N GLY A 560 -0.04 42.14 -7.43
CA GLY A 560 0.29 42.07 -8.86
C GLY A 560 -0.65 42.92 -9.73
N ALA A 561 -1.95 42.87 -9.45
CA ALA A 561 -2.96 43.68 -10.14
C ALA A 561 -2.79 45.20 -9.86
N LEU A 562 -2.55 45.56 -8.61
CA LEU A 562 -2.30 46.95 -8.22
C LEU A 562 -1.02 47.53 -8.89
N LYS A 563 0.07 46.76 -8.92
CA LYS A 563 1.30 47.16 -9.64
C LYS A 563 1.05 47.33 -11.14
N ALA A 564 0.21 46.49 -11.76
CA ALA A 564 -0.11 46.62 -13.19
C ALA A 564 -1.06 47.78 -13.51
N THR A 565 -1.73 48.38 -12.51
CA THR A 565 -2.67 49.50 -12.68
C THR A 565 -2.00 50.86 -12.38
N ILE A 566 -0.88 50.86 -11.65
CA ILE A 566 -0.16 52.08 -11.24
C ILE A 566 1.03 52.41 -12.17
N LEU A 567 1.45 51.45 -13.00
CA LEU A 567 2.43 51.62 -14.10
C LEU A 567 1.69 51.74 -15.44
#